data_0de11d963ff9c58010d62c3f25920cbc
#
_entry.id   0de11d963ff9c58010d62c3f25920cbc
#
_cell.length_a   1.000
_cell.length_b   1.000
_cell.length_c   1.000
_cell.angle_alpha   90.00
_cell.angle_beta   90.00
_cell.angle_gamma   90.00
#
_symmetry.space_group_name_H-M   'P 1'
#
loop_
_entity.id
_entity.type
_entity.pdbx_description
1 polymer ?
#
loop_
_entity_poly.entity_id
_entity_poly.type
_entity_poly.pdbx_seq_one_letter_code
_entity_poly.pdbx_strand_id
1 'polypeptide(L)'
;MMRTTLLFALLCSLSTESAAQVGKAAFDEGMRLMRLNKAAAAEKQFERAVAGDPQNGTYHLWLGNAVGQQAISASTIRQPFMARRVKSEFERAVALDPELLDARDGLIQFYLMAPGLMGGSDAKAREQQREIAKRSVARGHLAAATVSWAGKDTAGTERAIRAAVAAEPDSARTVITLAQRQAGWGRVPAAFASLDGFLARHPRDVAVRFQVGRLAANSGQQLGRGEIVLRELLGEPEWESTNLRPSRAAVHYRLGMVLEKSGKKSDAKASYERAVALDPQLKPAKDALAALR
;
A
#
# COMPACT_ATOMS: atom_id res chain seq x y z
N MET A 1 48.24 20.94 -20.32
CA MET A 1 47.48 19.74 -19.96
C MET A 1 46.33 19.93 -18.93
N MET A 2 46.23 21.03 -18.19
CA MET A 2 45.20 21.25 -17.15
C MET A 2 43.80 21.72 -17.64
N ARG A 3 43.68 22.25 -18.87
CA ARG A 3 42.39 22.74 -19.40
C ARG A 3 41.46 21.67 -19.95
N THR A 4 41.99 20.56 -20.44
CA THR A 4 41.22 19.44 -21.03
C THR A 4 40.55 18.55 -19.98
N THR A 5 41.14 18.42 -18.80
CA THR A 5 40.57 17.62 -17.69
C THR A 5 39.37 18.27 -17.04
N LEU A 6 39.34 19.61 -16.97
CA LEU A 6 38.18 20.34 -16.39
C LEU A 6 36.92 20.30 -17.29
N LEU A 7 37.11 20.31 -18.62
CA LEU A 7 35.98 20.25 -19.56
C LEU A 7 35.31 18.85 -19.56
N PHE A 8 36.09 17.78 -19.37
CA PHE A 8 35.55 16.42 -19.30
C PHE A 8 34.78 16.17 -18.01
N ALA A 9 35.24 16.71 -16.88
CA ALA A 9 34.52 16.61 -15.59
C ALA A 9 33.19 17.41 -15.62
N LEU A 10 33.14 18.57 -16.27
CA LEU A 10 31.94 19.40 -16.40
C LEU A 10 30.89 18.77 -17.33
N LEU A 11 31.31 18.13 -18.42
CA LEU A 11 30.42 17.42 -19.34
C LEU A 11 29.84 16.14 -18.72
N CYS A 12 30.60 15.43 -17.88
CA CYS A 12 30.10 14.26 -17.14
C CYS A 12 29.09 14.65 -16.07
N SER A 13 29.26 15.78 -15.36
CA SER A 13 28.30 16.22 -14.33
C SER A 13 26.97 16.68 -14.95
N LEU A 14 27.00 17.39 -16.07
CA LEU A 14 25.78 17.82 -16.77
C LEU A 14 24.98 16.64 -17.35
N SER A 15 25.66 15.57 -17.79
CA SER A 15 24.99 14.37 -18.31
C SER A 15 24.35 13.51 -17.20
N THR A 16 24.97 13.45 -16.02
CA THR A 16 24.43 12.71 -14.88
C THR A 16 23.23 13.42 -14.24
N GLU A 17 23.25 14.75 -14.12
CA GLU A 17 22.10 15.52 -13.65
C GLU A 17 20.89 15.39 -14.60
N SER A 18 21.12 15.41 -15.92
CA SER A 18 20.06 15.17 -16.90
C SER A 18 19.48 13.74 -16.79
N ALA A 19 20.31 12.72 -16.61
CA ALA A 19 19.88 11.33 -16.46
C ALA A 19 19.06 11.14 -15.18
N ALA A 20 19.49 11.69 -14.05
CA ALA A 20 18.77 11.63 -12.78
C ALA A 20 17.41 12.34 -12.86
N GLN A 21 17.33 13.49 -13.55
CA GLN A 21 16.08 14.21 -13.74
C GLN A 21 15.09 13.43 -14.62
N VAL A 22 15.57 12.79 -15.69
CA VAL A 22 14.77 11.88 -16.53
C VAL A 22 14.31 10.68 -15.72
N GLY A 23 15.18 10.10 -14.88
CA GLY A 23 14.85 9.01 -13.98
C GLY A 23 13.74 9.38 -13.00
N LYS A 24 13.82 10.58 -12.39
CA LYS A 24 12.78 11.09 -11.49
C LYS A 24 11.43 11.27 -12.20
N ALA A 25 11.40 11.86 -13.36
CA ALA A 25 10.18 12.06 -14.14
C ALA A 25 9.53 10.70 -14.52
N ALA A 26 10.35 9.73 -14.90
CA ALA A 26 9.89 8.37 -15.17
C ALA A 26 9.34 7.68 -13.90
N PHE A 27 9.98 7.88 -12.75
CA PHE A 27 9.49 7.37 -11.46
C PHE A 27 8.11 7.95 -11.11
N ASP A 28 7.95 9.26 -11.20
CA ASP A 28 6.68 9.93 -10.89
C ASP A 28 5.54 9.43 -11.80
N GLU A 29 5.82 9.22 -13.09
CA GLU A 29 4.85 8.62 -14.03
C GLU A 29 4.57 7.15 -13.70
N GLY A 30 5.58 6.37 -13.32
CA GLY A 30 5.42 4.99 -12.84
C GLY A 30 4.49 4.93 -11.62
N MET A 31 4.68 5.82 -10.65
CA MET A 31 3.83 5.94 -9.48
C MET A 31 2.37 6.31 -9.85
N ARG A 32 2.18 7.21 -10.82
CA ARG A 32 0.86 7.55 -11.34
C ARG A 32 0.18 6.33 -11.98
N LEU A 33 0.92 5.56 -12.76
CA LEU A 33 0.42 4.36 -13.42
C LEU A 33 0.08 3.24 -12.42
N MET A 34 0.86 3.09 -11.35
CA MET A 34 0.53 2.15 -10.25
C MET A 34 -0.80 2.50 -9.59
N ARG A 35 -1.04 3.79 -9.32
CA ARG A 35 -2.34 4.24 -8.78
C ARG A 35 -3.52 3.93 -9.71
N LEU A 36 -3.29 3.92 -11.01
CA LEU A 36 -4.28 3.53 -12.03
C LEU A 36 -4.34 2.01 -12.29
N ASN A 37 -3.67 1.20 -11.46
CA ASN A 37 -3.57 -0.25 -11.60
C ASN A 37 -3.01 -0.72 -12.96
N LYS A 38 -2.13 0.08 -13.57
CA LYS A 38 -1.47 -0.19 -14.87
C LYS A 38 -0.05 -0.70 -14.66
N ALA A 39 0.11 -1.82 -13.94
CA ALA A 39 1.41 -2.34 -13.50
C ALA A 39 2.39 -2.59 -14.65
N ALA A 40 1.93 -3.09 -15.81
CA ALA A 40 2.80 -3.33 -16.96
C ALA A 40 3.35 -2.04 -17.61
N ALA A 41 2.55 -0.96 -17.58
CA ALA A 41 3.02 0.34 -18.04
C ALA A 41 3.93 1.01 -17.00
N ALA A 42 3.62 0.83 -15.71
CA ALA A 42 4.45 1.31 -14.61
C ALA A 42 5.83 0.66 -14.59
N GLU A 43 5.92 -0.66 -14.84
CA GLU A 43 7.18 -1.39 -14.96
C GLU A 43 8.14 -0.70 -15.94
N LYS A 44 7.67 -0.38 -17.15
CA LYS A 44 8.48 0.29 -18.17
C LYS A 44 8.99 1.66 -17.70
N GLN A 45 8.21 2.38 -16.92
CA GLN A 45 8.63 3.67 -16.38
C GLN A 45 9.63 3.49 -15.24
N PHE A 46 9.44 2.52 -14.37
CA PHE A 46 10.43 2.21 -13.32
C PHE A 46 11.74 1.66 -13.89
N GLU A 47 11.71 0.90 -14.99
CA GLU A 47 12.94 0.53 -15.72
C GLU A 47 13.72 1.76 -16.21
N ARG A 48 13.02 2.78 -16.73
CA ARG A 48 13.64 4.04 -17.12
C ARG A 48 14.17 4.82 -15.90
N ALA A 49 13.44 4.78 -14.78
CA ALA A 49 13.91 5.40 -13.55
C ALA A 49 15.20 4.76 -13.05
N VAL A 50 15.27 3.42 -13.02
CA VAL A 50 16.48 2.66 -12.66
C VAL A 50 17.61 2.93 -13.65
N ALA A 51 17.34 3.04 -14.95
CA ALA A 51 18.36 3.40 -15.94
C ALA A 51 18.93 4.82 -15.73
N GLY A 52 18.09 5.75 -15.24
CA GLY A 52 18.50 7.13 -14.91
C GLY A 52 19.32 7.24 -13.61
N ASP A 53 19.02 6.36 -12.61
CA ASP A 53 19.76 6.27 -11.36
C ASP A 53 19.76 4.81 -10.83
N PRO A 54 20.74 3.99 -11.24
CA PRO A 54 20.82 2.59 -10.83
C PRO A 54 21.20 2.38 -9.36
N GLN A 55 21.55 3.45 -8.63
CA GLN A 55 21.89 3.38 -7.20
C GLN A 55 20.72 3.78 -6.31
N ASN A 56 19.57 4.08 -6.86
CA ASN A 56 18.38 4.46 -6.12
C ASN A 56 17.58 3.23 -5.68
N GLY A 57 17.68 2.86 -4.40
CA GLY A 57 16.97 1.70 -3.83
C GLY A 57 15.45 1.81 -3.97
N THR A 58 14.89 3.03 -3.92
CA THR A 58 13.45 3.25 -4.08
C THR A 58 12.98 2.90 -5.49
N TYR A 59 13.78 3.17 -6.52
CA TYR A 59 13.41 2.81 -7.89
C TYR A 59 13.37 1.30 -8.09
N HIS A 60 14.34 0.58 -7.52
CA HIS A 60 14.34 -0.89 -7.49
C HIS A 60 13.15 -1.46 -6.71
N LEU A 61 12.81 -0.90 -5.55
CA LEU A 61 11.62 -1.28 -4.78
C LEU A 61 10.35 -1.21 -5.64
N TRP A 62 10.13 -0.09 -6.32
CA TRP A 62 8.91 0.10 -7.08
C TRP A 62 8.89 -0.70 -8.40
N LEU A 63 10.05 -0.95 -9.00
CA LEU A 63 10.17 -1.90 -10.10
C LEU A 63 9.78 -3.31 -9.65
N GLY A 64 10.32 -3.77 -8.52
CA GLY A 64 9.95 -5.04 -7.90
C GLY A 64 8.44 -5.16 -7.61
N ASN A 65 7.82 -4.09 -7.09
CA ASN A 65 6.38 -4.03 -6.84
C ASN A 65 5.57 -4.15 -8.14
N ALA A 66 5.95 -3.43 -9.21
CA ALA A 66 5.24 -3.47 -10.49
C ALA A 66 5.32 -4.86 -11.14
N VAL A 67 6.49 -5.49 -11.11
CA VAL A 67 6.69 -6.87 -11.60
C VAL A 67 5.90 -7.86 -10.74
N GLY A 68 5.93 -7.70 -9.41
CA GLY A 68 5.21 -8.56 -8.45
C GLY A 68 3.70 -8.53 -8.67
N GLN A 69 3.13 -7.35 -8.90
CA GLN A 69 1.70 -7.22 -9.19
C GLN A 69 1.30 -7.96 -10.46
N GLN A 70 2.13 -7.94 -11.49
CA GLN A 70 1.88 -8.68 -12.73
C GLN A 70 2.06 -10.20 -12.56
N ALA A 71 3.01 -10.62 -11.71
CA ALA A 71 3.30 -12.04 -11.47
C ALA A 71 2.07 -12.81 -10.93
N ILE A 72 1.18 -12.14 -10.20
CA ILE A 72 -0.04 -12.74 -9.61
C ILE A 72 -0.97 -13.29 -10.71
N SER A 73 -1.06 -12.61 -11.86
CA SER A 73 -1.93 -12.99 -12.98
C SER A 73 -1.16 -13.55 -14.18
N ALA A 74 0.15 -13.77 -14.05
CA ALA A 74 0.97 -14.28 -15.12
C ALA A 74 0.73 -15.77 -15.37
N SER A 75 0.95 -16.22 -16.61
CA SER A 75 0.91 -17.64 -16.93
C SER A 75 2.00 -18.41 -16.17
N THR A 76 1.75 -19.70 -15.88
CA THR A 76 2.65 -20.59 -15.15
C THR A 76 4.07 -20.61 -15.74
N ILE A 77 4.21 -20.44 -17.04
CA ILE A 77 5.51 -20.39 -17.73
C ILE A 77 6.27 -19.07 -17.39
N ARG A 78 5.58 -17.95 -17.26
CA ARG A 78 6.19 -16.65 -16.99
C ARG A 78 6.47 -16.42 -15.50
N GLN A 79 5.70 -17.02 -14.62
CA GLN A 79 5.81 -16.83 -13.16
C GLN A 79 7.23 -17.01 -12.61
N PRO A 80 8.00 -18.08 -12.96
CA PRO A 80 9.35 -18.26 -12.43
C PRO A 80 10.32 -17.14 -12.79
N PHE A 81 10.23 -16.61 -14.02
CA PHE A 81 11.07 -15.50 -14.46
C PHE A 81 10.73 -14.20 -13.73
N MET A 82 9.43 -13.94 -13.58
CA MET A 82 8.96 -12.77 -12.83
C MET A 82 9.31 -12.88 -11.35
N ALA A 83 9.15 -14.04 -10.74
CA ALA A 83 9.53 -14.28 -9.34
C ALA A 83 11.02 -14.01 -9.08
N ARG A 84 11.91 -14.48 -9.97
CA ARG A 84 13.34 -14.19 -9.87
C ARG A 84 13.62 -12.70 -9.96
N ARG A 85 12.94 -12.00 -10.87
CA ARG A 85 13.10 -10.57 -11.03
C ARG A 85 12.61 -9.80 -9.81
N VAL A 86 11.41 -10.11 -9.31
CA VAL A 86 10.88 -9.51 -8.06
C VAL A 86 11.88 -9.63 -6.92
N LYS A 87 12.41 -10.84 -6.71
CA LYS A 87 13.41 -11.09 -5.67
C LYS A 87 14.66 -10.23 -5.87
N SER A 88 15.22 -10.25 -7.09
CA SER A 88 16.43 -9.51 -7.43
C SER A 88 16.28 -8.01 -7.20
N GLU A 89 15.14 -7.43 -7.60
CA GLU A 89 14.89 -6.00 -7.42
C GLU A 89 14.76 -5.62 -5.94
N PHE A 90 14.05 -6.43 -5.12
CA PHE A 90 13.98 -6.17 -3.69
C PHE A 90 15.32 -6.39 -2.97
N GLU A 91 16.08 -7.43 -3.34
CA GLU A 91 17.44 -7.63 -2.81
C GLU A 91 18.35 -6.46 -3.16
N ARG A 92 18.26 -5.94 -4.39
CA ARG A 92 19.03 -4.77 -4.81
C ARG A 92 18.60 -3.51 -4.05
N ALA A 93 17.29 -3.30 -3.86
CA ALA A 93 16.76 -2.19 -3.07
C ALA A 93 17.30 -2.21 -1.63
N VAL A 94 17.29 -3.36 -0.96
CA VAL A 94 17.84 -3.53 0.40
C VAL A 94 19.35 -3.35 0.45
N ALA A 95 20.09 -3.78 -0.58
CA ALA A 95 21.54 -3.62 -0.65
C ALA A 95 21.93 -2.14 -0.83
N LEU A 96 21.15 -1.38 -1.60
CA LEU A 96 21.38 0.04 -1.86
C LEU A 96 20.96 0.92 -0.68
N ASP A 97 19.84 0.57 -0.04
CA ASP A 97 19.30 1.28 1.10
C ASP A 97 18.81 0.27 2.18
N PRO A 98 19.67 -0.08 3.14
CA PRO A 98 19.30 -0.99 4.23
C PRO A 98 18.18 -0.48 5.14
N GLU A 99 17.90 0.83 5.15
CA GLU A 99 16.85 1.47 5.94
C GLU A 99 15.49 1.49 5.19
N LEU A 100 15.47 1.09 3.92
CA LEU A 100 14.25 0.98 3.12
C LEU A 100 13.43 -0.25 3.53
N LEU A 101 12.74 -0.13 4.68
CA LEU A 101 12.03 -1.26 5.29
C LEU A 101 10.93 -1.83 4.40
N ASP A 102 10.37 -1.03 3.49
CA ASP A 102 9.36 -1.49 2.53
C ASP A 102 9.92 -2.54 1.54
N ALA A 103 11.22 -2.46 1.21
CA ALA A 103 11.87 -3.48 0.39
C ALA A 103 12.05 -4.80 1.15
N ARG A 104 12.32 -4.73 2.46
CA ARG A 104 12.37 -5.92 3.32
C ARG A 104 10.99 -6.53 3.51
N ASP A 105 9.92 -5.73 3.64
CA ASP A 105 8.54 -6.21 3.66
C ASP A 105 8.19 -6.91 2.34
N GLY A 106 8.65 -6.37 1.20
CA GLY A 106 8.53 -7.02 -0.11
C GLY A 106 9.23 -8.39 -0.17
N LEU A 107 10.44 -8.49 0.39
CA LEU A 107 11.16 -9.77 0.51
C LEU A 107 10.43 -10.76 1.42
N ILE A 108 9.87 -10.33 2.54
CA ILE A 108 9.06 -11.20 3.42
C ILE A 108 7.89 -11.78 2.62
N GLN A 109 7.13 -10.93 1.94
CA GLN A 109 6.00 -11.38 1.12
C GLN A 109 6.45 -12.34 0.03
N PHE A 110 7.53 -12.04 -0.68
CA PHE A 110 8.10 -12.92 -1.69
C PHE A 110 8.44 -14.29 -1.10
N TYR A 111 9.20 -14.33 0.00
CA TYR A 111 9.64 -15.59 0.61
C TYR A 111 8.51 -16.45 1.16
N LEU A 112 7.40 -15.83 1.61
CA LEU A 112 6.22 -16.53 2.11
C LEU A 112 5.27 -17.03 1.00
N MET A 113 5.25 -16.32 -0.16
CA MET A 113 4.31 -16.64 -1.25
C MET A 113 4.91 -17.50 -2.34
N ALA A 114 6.21 -17.36 -2.62
CA ALA A 114 6.85 -18.10 -3.68
C ALA A 114 7.02 -19.58 -3.31
N PRO A 115 6.82 -20.53 -4.24
CA PRO A 115 7.20 -21.92 -4.03
C PRO A 115 8.70 -22.04 -3.72
N GLY A 116 9.10 -23.05 -2.95
CA GLY A 116 10.51 -23.28 -2.59
C GLY A 116 11.44 -23.34 -3.81
N LEU A 117 11.01 -23.99 -4.90
CA LEU A 117 11.74 -24.06 -6.18
C LEU A 117 11.96 -22.68 -6.83
N MET A 118 11.12 -21.70 -6.50
CA MET A 118 11.22 -20.30 -6.97
C MET A 118 11.92 -19.41 -5.95
N GLY A 119 12.44 -19.97 -4.85
CA GLY A 119 13.20 -19.24 -3.82
C GLY A 119 12.39 -18.84 -2.59
N GLY A 120 11.17 -19.36 -2.42
CA GLY A 120 10.39 -19.21 -1.20
C GLY A 120 11.10 -19.84 0.01
N SER A 121 11.00 -19.21 1.19
CA SER A 121 11.68 -19.67 2.41
C SER A 121 11.18 -18.95 3.65
N ASP A 122 10.51 -19.68 4.54
CA ASP A 122 10.09 -19.14 5.83
C ASP A 122 11.28 -18.66 6.69
N ALA A 123 12.43 -19.33 6.59
CA ALA A 123 13.63 -18.95 7.31
C ALA A 123 14.12 -17.56 6.87
N LYS A 124 14.17 -17.31 5.56
CA LYS A 124 14.57 -15.99 5.00
C LYS A 124 13.52 -14.91 5.30
N ALA A 125 12.23 -15.25 5.28
CA ALA A 125 11.19 -14.30 5.71
C ALA A 125 11.39 -13.86 7.16
N ARG A 126 11.67 -14.80 8.07
CA ARG A 126 11.97 -14.50 9.48
C ARG A 126 13.29 -13.73 9.66
N GLU A 127 14.27 -13.94 8.80
CA GLU A 127 15.51 -13.15 8.80
C GLU A 127 15.21 -11.69 8.47
N GLN A 128 14.47 -11.42 7.39
CA GLN A 128 14.06 -10.05 7.04
C GLN A 128 13.20 -9.40 8.14
N GLN A 129 12.32 -10.17 8.78
CA GLN A 129 11.53 -9.70 9.93
C GLN A 129 12.44 -9.25 11.09
N ARG A 130 13.50 -10.01 11.43
CA ARG A 130 14.45 -9.61 12.45
C ARG A 130 15.24 -8.35 12.06
N GLU A 131 15.59 -8.21 10.78
CA GLU A 131 16.28 -7.01 10.28
C GLU A 131 15.41 -5.76 10.38
N ILE A 132 14.08 -5.89 10.10
CA ILE A 132 13.13 -4.81 10.31
C ILE A 132 13.03 -4.46 11.81
N ALA A 133 12.94 -5.46 12.68
CA ALA A 133 12.79 -5.25 14.12
C ALA A 133 13.99 -4.52 14.77
N LYS A 134 15.20 -4.68 14.22
CA LYS A 134 16.39 -3.92 14.65
C LYS A 134 16.28 -2.42 14.38
N ARG A 135 15.46 -2.01 13.39
CA ARG A 135 15.33 -0.63 12.91
C ARG A 135 14.04 0.05 13.39
N SER A 136 12.95 -0.73 13.47
CA SER A 136 11.66 -0.26 13.97
C SER A 136 10.97 -1.40 14.71
N VAL A 137 10.76 -1.22 16.00
CA VAL A 137 10.10 -2.21 16.86
C VAL A 137 8.68 -2.48 16.38
N ALA A 138 7.91 -1.44 16.09
CA ALA A 138 6.52 -1.59 15.63
C ALA A 138 6.43 -2.26 14.26
N ARG A 139 7.29 -1.86 13.29
CA ARG A 139 7.32 -2.53 11.98
C ARG A 139 7.82 -3.97 12.09
N GLY A 140 8.77 -4.26 12.98
CA GLY A 140 9.22 -5.62 13.29
C GLY A 140 8.07 -6.50 13.80
N HIS A 141 7.20 -5.95 14.65
CA HIS A 141 5.99 -6.64 15.09
C HIS A 141 4.97 -6.82 13.96
N LEU A 142 4.77 -5.83 13.07
CA LEU A 142 3.90 -6.00 11.89
C LEU A 142 4.44 -7.06 10.93
N ALA A 143 5.75 -7.10 10.72
CA ALA A 143 6.40 -8.15 9.93
C ALA A 143 6.24 -9.54 10.57
N ALA A 144 6.36 -9.64 11.91
CA ALA A 144 6.08 -10.87 12.65
C ALA A 144 4.63 -11.31 12.49
N ALA A 145 3.68 -10.38 12.49
CA ALA A 145 2.28 -10.67 12.21
C ALA A 145 2.06 -11.26 10.80
N THR A 146 2.78 -10.73 9.80
CA THR A 146 2.73 -11.26 8.42
C THR A 146 3.25 -12.69 8.35
N VAL A 147 4.34 -13.00 9.03
CA VAL A 147 4.92 -14.35 9.11
C VAL A 147 3.97 -15.31 9.83
N SER A 148 3.41 -14.90 10.98
CA SER A 148 2.43 -15.71 11.74
C SER A 148 1.17 -15.98 10.92
N TRP A 149 0.69 -14.98 10.19
CA TRP A 149 -0.48 -15.12 9.32
C TRP A 149 -0.26 -16.14 8.20
N ALA A 150 0.90 -16.10 7.54
CA ALA A 150 1.25 -17.07 6.52
C ALA A 150 1.31 -18.51 7.09
N GLY A 151 1.78 -18.65 8.32
CA GLY A 151 1.75 -19.90 9.09
C GLY A 151 0.38 -20.29 9.66
N LYS A 152 -0.70 -19.53 9.35
CA LYS A 152 -2.06 -19.73 9.88
C LYS A 152 -2.17 -19.63 11.42
N ASP A 153 -1.17 -19.01 12.08
CA ASP A 153 -1.20 -18.73 13.51
C ASP A 153 -1.97 -17.40 13.76
N THR A 154 -3.29 -17.52 13.88
CA THR A 154 -4.18 -16.38 14.15
C THR A 154 -3.85 -15.71 15.48
N ALA A 155 -3.57 -16.50 16.53
CA ALA A 155 -3.26 -15.97 17.86
C ALA A 155 -1.91 -15.23 17.87
N GLY A 156 -0.88 -15.80 17.23
CA GLY A 156 0.41 -15.14 17.04
C GLY A 156 0.30 -13.86 16.22
N THR A 157 -0.51 -13.88 15.16
CA THR A 157 -0.80 -12.68 14.36
C THR A 157 -1.40 -11.57 15.21
N GLU A 158 -2.43 -11.88 16.02
CA GLU A 158 -3.07 -10.87 16.86
C GLU A 158 -2.10 -10.33 17.94
N ARG A 159 -1.35 -11.22 18.62
CA ARG A 159 -0.35 -10.79 19.61
C ARG A 159 0.68 -9.85 18.99
N ALA A 160 1.19 -10.18 17.80
CA ALA A 160 2.18 -9.35 17.11
C ALA A 160 1.61 -7.98 16.71
N ILE A 161 0.38 -7.90 16.19
CA ILE A 161 -0.23 -6.60 15.84
C ILE A 161 -0.50 -5.76 17.09
N ARG A 162 -0.96 -6.38 18.20
CA ARG A 162 -1.13 -5.66 19.46
C ARG A 162 0.18 -5.13 20.02
N ALA A 163 1.26 -5.89 19.89
CA ALA A 163 2.60 -5.43 20.25
C ALA A 163 3.05 -4.24 19.38
N ALA A 164 2.73 -4.25 18.07
CA ALA A 164 2.99 -3.10 17.20
C ALA A 164 2.22 -1.85 17.64
N VAL A 165 0.92 -2.00 18.01
CA VAL A 165 0.11 -0.89 18.54
C VAL A 165 0.67 -0.37 19.87
N ALA A 166 1.15 -1.26 20.75
CA ALA A 166 1.74 -0.87 22.02
C ALA A 166 3.08 -0.13 21.83
N ALA A 167 3.87 -0.53 20.84
CA ALA A 167 5.14 0.13 20.52
C ALA A 167 4.96 1.51 19.86
N GLU A 168 3.91 1.68 19.05
CA GLU A 168 3.57 2.96 18.39
C GLU A 168 2.07 3.25 18.55
N PRO A 169 1.61 3.69 19.72
CA PRO A 169 0.18 3.88 19.99
C PRO A 169 -0.46 5.01 19.16
N ASP A 170 0.36 5.93 18.67
CA ASP A 170 -0.07 7.07 17.83
C ASP A 170 0.15 6.84 16.33
N SER A 171 0.42 5.60 15.94
CA SER A 171 0.54 5.20 14.54
C SER A 171 -0.82 4.76 13.97
N ALA A 172 -1.38 5.55 13.05
CA ALA A 172 -2.57 5.17 12.31
C ALA A 172 -2.40 3.81 11.59
N ARG A 173 -1.20 3.51 11.08
CA ARG A 173 -0.89 2.25 10.39
C ARG A 173 -1.15 1.03 11.29
N THR A 174 -0.65 1.05 12.52
CA THR A 174 -0.75 -0.10 13.43
C THR A 174 -2.19 -0.37 13.84
N VAL A 175 -2.95 0.67 14.23
CA VAL A 175 -4.36 0.52 14.62
C VAL A 175 -5.24 0.13 13.44
N ILE A 176 -5.01 0.67 12.25
CA ILE A 176 -5.73 0.27 11.04
C ILE A 176 -5.48 -1.21 10.74
N THR A 177 -4.24 -1.67 10.85
CA THR A 177 -3.90 -3.08 10.65
C THR A 177 -4.63 -3.98 11.66
N LEU A 178 -4.67 -3.59 12.94
CA LEU A 178 -5.40 -4.33 13.99
C LEU A 178 -6.89 -4.41 13.65
N ALA A 179 -7.52 -3.27 13.38
CA ALA A 179 -8.96 -3.22 13.08
C ALA A 179 -9.33 -4.03 11.84
N GLN A 180 -8.51 -4.00 10.79
CA GLN A 180 -8.72 -4.80 9.58
C GLN A 180 -8.64 -6.30 9.86
N ARG A 181 -7.69 -6.75 10.67
CA ARG A 181 -7.58 -8.16 11.05
C ARG A 181 -8.74 -8.60 11.92
N GLN A 182 -9.12 -7.79 12.94
CA GLN A 182 -10.29 -8.06 13.77
C GLN A 182 -11.57 -8.20 12.94
N ALA A 183 -11.78 -7.30 11.97
CA ALA A 183 -12.91 -7.36 11.05
C ALA A 183 -12.88 -8.63 10.18
N GLY A 184 -11.70 -8.98 9.65
CA GLY A 184 -11.50 -10.21 8.86
C GLY A 184 -11.74 -11.50 9.65
N TRP A 185 -11.60 -11.46 10.97
CA TRP A 185 -11.96 -12.56 11.88
C TRP A 185 -13.42 -12.52 12.36
N GLY A 186 -14.26 -11.64 11.79
CA GLY A 186 -15.65 -11.47 12.20
C GLY A 186 -15.83 -10.66 13.49
N ARG A 187 -14.76 -10.15 14.10
CA ARG A 187 -14.80 -9.38 15.34
C ARG A 187 -15.04 -7.89 15.08
N VAL A 188 -16.12 -7.58 14.38
CA VAL A 188 -16.44 -6.20 13.94
C VAL A 188 -16.56 -5.21 15.10
N PRO A 189 -17.22 -5.54 16.25
CA PRO A 189 -17.26 -4.62 17.39
C PRO A 189 -15.86 -4.29 17.94
N ALA A 190 -14.95 -5.27 18.02
CA ALA A 190 -13.57 -5.04 18.47
C ALA A 190 -12.78 -4.15 17.48
N ALA A 191 -13.05 -4.29 16.19
CA ALA A 191 -12.44 -3.43 15.17
C ALA A 191 -12.85 -1.97 15.33
N PHE A 192 -14.16 -1.70 15.56
CA PHE A 192 -14.62 -0.35 15.90
C PHE A 192 -13.96 0.18 17.17
N ALA A 193 -13.94 -0.61 18.26
CA ALA A 193 -13.33 -0.20 19.52
C ALA A 193 -11.84 0.16 19.37
N SER A 194 -11.09 -0.58 18.54
CA SER A 194 -9.68 -0.26 18.25
C SER A 194 -9.52 1.09 17.54
N LEU A 195 -10.37 1.37 16.53
CA LEU A 195 -10.39 2.67 15.84
C LEU A 195 -10.80 3.81 16.78
N ASP A 196 -11.79 3.58 17.65
CA ASP A 196 -12.27 4.57 18.62
C ASP A 196 -11.21 4.93 19.64
N GLY A 197 -10.48 3.96 20.16
CA GLY A 197 -9.38 4.20 21.08
C GLY A 197 -8.27 5.08 20.50
N PHE A 198 -8.02 4.97 19.21
CA PHE A 198 -7.11 5.86 18.50
C PHE A 198 -7.72 7.25 18.29
N LEU A 199 -8.97 7.32 17.79
CA LEU A 199 -9.65 8.59 17.51
C LEU A 199 -9.92 9.42 18.77
N ALA A 200 -9.99 8.82 19.95
CA ALA A 200 -10.08 9.54 21.21
C ALA A 200 -8.87 10.47 21.44
N ARG A 201 -7.70 10.09 20.93
CA ARG A 201 -6.47 10.90 20.99
C ARG A 201 -6.23 11.72 19.71
N HIS A 202 -6.67 11.21 18.57
CA HIS A 202 -6.44 11.79 17.24
C HIS A 202 -7.77 11.97 16.47
N PRO A 203 -8.69 12.84 16.93
CA PRO A 203 -10.07 12.89 16.43
C PRO A 203 -10.19 13.32 14.98
N ARG A 204 -9.16 13.98 14.43
CA ARG A 204 -9.12 14.48 13.05
C ARG A 204 -8.31 13.60 12.08
N ASP A 205 -7.84 12.43 12.52
CA ASP A 205 -7.07 11.56 11.61
C ASP A 205 -7.94 11.04 10.46
N VAL A 206 -7.66 11.54 9.26
CA VAL A 206 -8.41 11.23 8.03
C VAL A 206 -8.37 9.74 7.71
N ALA A 207 -7.20 9.09 7.89
CA ALA A 207 -7.04 7.68 7.55
C ALA A 207 -7.89 6.78 8.46
N VAL A 208 -7.86 7.02 9.77
CA VAL A 208 -8.60 6.21 10.74
C VAL A 208 -10.09 6.50 10.68
N ARG A 209 -10.51 7.75 10.51
CA ARG A 209 -11.93 8.11 10.28
C ARG A 209 -12.48 7.41 9.03
N PHE A 210 -11.72 7.38 7.94
CA PHE A 210 -12.12 6.62 6.76
C PHE A 210 -12.28 5.13 7.03
N GLN A 211 -11.42 4.53 7.89
CA GLN A 211 -11.57 3.11 8.25
C GLN A 211 -12.86 2.84 9.03
N VAL A 212 -13.34 3.77 9.85
CA VAL A 212 -14.66 3.66 10.49
C VAL A 212 -15.77 3.58 9.44
N GLY A 213 -15.77 4.50 8.48
CA GLY A 213 -16.75 4.48 7.37
C GLY A 213 -16.64 3.21 6.51
N ARG A 214 -15.41 2.78 6.19
CA ARG A 214 -15.15 1.56 5.43
C ARG A 214 -15.62 0.30 6.17
N LEU A 215 -15.40 0.23 7.47
CA LEU A 215 -15.85 -0.88 8.31
C LEU A 215 -17.36 -0.95 8.35
N ALA A 216 -18.05 0.18 8.53
CA ALA A 216 -19.51 0.27 8.45
C ALA A 216 -20.04 -0.18 7.07
N ALA A 217 -19.45 0.32 5.98
CA ALA A 217 -19.81 -0.04 4.62
C ALA A 217 -19.69 -1.56 4.36
N ASN A 218 -18.59 -2.17 4.83
CA ASN A 218 -18.33 -3.59 4.57
C ASN A 218 -19.21 -4.49 5.46
N SER A 219 -19.29 -4.20 6.76
CA SER A 219 -20.00 -5.04 7.74
C SER A 219 -21.51 -4.86 7.77
N GLY A 220 -22.02 -3.70 7.35
CA GLY A 220 -23.42 -3.32 7.55
C GLY A 220 -23.74 -2.89 9.00
N GLN A 221 -22.74 -2.83 9.88
CA GLN A 221 -22.91 -2.39 11.26
C GLN A 221 -22.59 -0.90 11.38
N GLN A 222 -23.24 -0.23 12.35
CA GLN A 222 -23.05 1.21 12.61
C GLN A 222 -23.18 2.10 11.36
N LEU A 223 -24.13 1.78 10.47
CA LEU A 223 -24.31 2.47 9.19
C LEU A 223 -24.52 3.99 9.36
N GLY A 224 -25.35 4.41 10.33
CA GLY A 224 -25.57 5.84 10.61
C GLY A 224 -24.28 6.57 10.98
N ARG A 225 -23.43 5.95 11.80
CA ARG A 225 -22.12 6.51 12.15
C ARG A 225 -21.18 6.55 10.93
N GLY A 226 -21.18 5.47 10.13
CA GLY A 226 -20.40 5.42 8.88
C GLY A 226 -20.78 6.54 7.93
N GLU A 227 -22.08 6.82 7.76
CA GLU A 227 -22.58 7.93 6.95
C GLU A 227 -22.07 9.28 7.46
N ILE A 228 -22.23 9.56 8.77
CA ILE A 228 -21.80 10.82 9.38
C ILE A 228 -20.30 11.05 9.12
N VAL A 229 -19.46 10.10 9.49
CA VAL A 229 -18.00 10.24 9.36
C VAL A 229 -17.56 10.43 7.91
N LEU A 230 -18.18 9.70 6.95
CA LEU A 230 -17.81 9.84 5.55
C LEU A 230 -18.27 11.19 4.96
N ARG A 231 -19.45 11.71 5.37
CA ARG A 231 -19.92 13.04 4.96
C ARG A 231 -19.04 14.15 5.54
N GLU A 232 -18.65 14.04 6.80
CA GLU A 232 -17.72 14.98 7.44
C GLU A 232 -16.38 15.03 6.70
N LEU A 233 -15.80 13.87 6.36
CA LEU A 233 -14.59 13.80 5.56
C LEU A 233 -14.72 14.50 4.21
N LEU A 234 -15.87 14.37 3.53
CA LEU A 234 -16.11 15.04 2.27
C LEU A 234 -16.25 16.58 2.41
N GLY A 235 -16.63 17.06 3.60
CA GLY A 235 -16.70 18.49 3.94
C GLY A 235 -15.36 19.12 4.31
N GLU A 236 -14.32 18.31 4.58
CA GLU A 236 -13.00 18.85 4.93
C GLU A 236 -12.24 19.41 3.71
N PRO A 237 -11.21 20.26 3.93
CA PRO A 237 -10.30 20.70 2.87
C PRO A 237 -9.69 19.51 2.12
N GLU A 238 -9.27 19.73 0.89
CA GLU A 238 -8.60 18.67 0.11
C GLU A 238 -7.32 18.22 0.80
N TRP A 239 -7.08 16.92 0.75
CA TRP A 239 -5.85 16.29 1.21
C TRP A 239 -5.21 15.47 0.11
N GLU A 240 -3.91 15.28 0.16
CA GLU A 240 -3.21 14.38 -0.73
C GLU A 240 -3.54 12.92 -0.38
N SER A 241 -3.93 12.13 -1.39
CA SER A 241 -4.17 10.71 -1.23
C SER A 241 -2.84 9.96 -1.12
N THR A 242 -2.74 9.10 -0.11
CA THR A 242 -1.57 8.25 0.14
C THR A 242 -2.00 6.79 0.35
N ASN A 243 -1.06 5.90 0.62
CA ASN A 243 -1.38 4.50 0.95
C ASN A 243 -2.29 4.35 2.19
N LEU A 244 -2.30 5.33 3.08
CA LEU A 244 -3.19 5.34 4.26
C LEU A 244 -4.38 6.27 4.09
N ARG A 245 -4.19 7.45 3.49
CA ARG A 245 -5.25 8.43 3.27
C ARG A 245 -6.02 8.11 1.99
N PRO A 246 -7.36 7.98 2.05
CA PRO A 246 -8.19 7.65 0.91
C PRO A 246 -8.21 8.77 -0.13
N SER A 247 -8.48 8.42 -1.40
CA SER A 247 -8.93 9.41 -2.37
C SER A 247 -10.38 9.83 -2.08
N ARG A 248 -10.79 11.03 -2.52
CA ARG A 248 -12.19 11.45 -2.40
C ARG A 248 -13.15 10.52 -3.15
N ALA A 249 -12.72 9.95 -4.28
CA ALA A 249 -13.48 8.92 -4.99
C ALA A 249 -13.75 7.70 -4.11
N ALA A 250 -12.73 7.23 -3.36
CA ALA A 250 -12.91 6.12 -2.43
C ALA A 250 -13.87 6.46 -1.29
N VAL A 251 -13.86 7.71 -0.78
CA VAL A 251 -14.80 8.15 0.27
C VAL A 251 -16.23 8.16 -0.28
N HIS A 252 -16.48 8.72 -1.46
CA HIS A 252 -17.79 8.70 -2.12
C HIS A 252 -18.28 7.28 -2.38
N TYR A 253 -17.39 6.38 -2.85
CA TYR A 253 -17.76 4.98 -3.05
C TYR A 253 -18.21 4.32 -1.74
N ARG A 254 -17.48 4.50 -0.62
CA ARG A 254 -17.88 3.94 0.68
C ARG A 254 -19.14 4.56 1.23
N LEU A 255 -19.35 5.85 1.01
CA LEU A 255 -20.62 6.53 1.35
C LEU A 255 -21.78 5.91 0.58
N GLY A 256 -21.62 5.68 -0.73
CA GLY A 256 -22.63 4.99 -1.54
C GLY A 256 -22.98 3.61 -0.98
N MET A 257 -21.99 2.79 -0.59
CA MET A 257 -22.24 1.49 0.03
C MET A 257 -23.01 1.57 1.35
N VAL A 258 -22.68 2.55 2.20
CA VAL A 258 -23.41 2.79 3.47
C VAL A 258 -24.84 3.19 3.22
N LEU A 259 -25.07 4.12 2.31
CA LEU A 259 -26.40 4.61 1.94
C LEU A 259 -27.28 3.51 1.31
N GLU A 260 -26.71 2.71 0.42
CA GLU A 260 -27.38 1.55 -0.19
C GLU A 260 -27.84 0.55 0.88
N LYS A 261 -26.94 0.14 1.79
CA LYS A 261 -27.28 -0.76 2.90
C LYS A 261 -28.28 -0.15 3.90
N SER A 262 -28.37 1.19 3.95
CA SER A 262 -29.36 1.93 4.76
C SER A 262 -30.70 2.12 4.02
N GLY A 263 -30.87 1.57 2.82
CA GLY A 263 -32.09 1.71 2.00
C GLY A 263 -32.21 3.04 1.25
N LYS A 264 -31.23 3.95 1.34
CA LYS A 264 -31.21 5.28 0.72
C LYS A 264 -30.70 5.20 -0.72
N LYS A 265 -31.42 4.48 -1.58
CA LYS A 265 -30.95 4.13 -2.95
C LYS A 265 -30.63 5.34 -3.84
N SER A 266 -31.44 6.42 -3.78
CA SER A 266 -31.18 7.63 -4.56
C SER A 266 -29.86 8.30 -4.20
N ASP A 267 -29.60 8.45 -2.90
CA ASP A 267 -28.38 9.06 -2.38
C ASP A 267 -27.15 8.17 -2.64
N ALA A 268 -27.33 6.84 -2.56
CA ALA A 268 -26.30 5.87 -2.91
C ALA A 268 -25.87 6.02 -4.37
N LYS A 269 -26.85 6.11 -5.28
CA LYS A 269 -26.59 6.33 -6.72
C LYS A 269 -25.80 7.61 -6.95
N ALA A 270 -26.23 8.74 -6.37
CA ALA A 270 -25.52 10.02 -6.49
C ALA A 270 -24.08 9.93 -5.97
N SER A 271 -23.87 9.20 -4.87
CA SER A 271 -22.53 8.99 -4.30
C SER A 271 -21.65 8.14 -5.21
N TYR A 272 -22.17 7.07 -5.82
CA TYR A 272 -21.43 6.26 -6.78
C TYR A 272 -21.11 7.03 -8.07
N GLU A 273 -22.06 7.84 -8.59
CA GLU A 273 -21.83 8.72 -9.74
C GLU A 273 -20.69 9.70 -9.46
N ARG A 274 -20.65 10.28 -8.26
CA ARG A 274 -19.57 11.19 -7.86
C ARG A 274 -18.22 10.46 -7.75
N ALA A 275 -18.21 9.24 -7.21
CA ALA A 275 -17.02 8.41 -7.16
C ALA A 275 -16.44 8.12 -8.56
N VAL A 276 -17.32 7.74 -9.51
CA VAL A 276 -16.93 7.46 -10.91
C VAL A 276 -16.48 8.73 -11.64
N ALA A 277 -17.11 9.88 -11.37
CA ALA A 277 -16.69 11.16 -11.95
C ALA A 277 -15.28 11.59 -11.49
N LEU A 278 -14.94 11.35 -10.20
CA LEU A 278 -13.63 11.64 -9.64
C LEU A 278 -12.55 10.62 -10.05
N ASP A 279 -12.92 9.36 -10.18
CA ASP A 279 -12.04 8.28 -10.64
C ASP A 279 -12.78 7.37 -11.63
N PRO A 280 -12.67 7.65 -12.93
CA PRO A 280 -13.28 6.83 -13.97
C PRO A 280 -12.71 5.40 -14.06
N GLN A 281 -11.64 5.08 -13.34
CA GLN A 281 -11.07 3.74 -13.30
C GLN A 281 -11.47 2.95 -12.04
N LEU A 282 -12.23 3.53 -11.13
CA LEU A 282 -12.71 2.88 -9.90
C LEU A 282 -13.81 1.84 -10.24
N LYS A 283 -13.37 0.68 -10.72
CA LYS A 283 -14.25 -0.42 -11.14
C LYS A 283 -15.34 -0.76 -10.12
N PRO A 284 -15.04 -0.91 -8.80
CA PRO A 284 -16.09 -1.24 -7.83
C PRO A 284 -17.24 -0.21 -7.76
N ALA A 285 -16.95 1.09 -7.98
CA ALA A 285 -17.99 2.11 -8.01
C ALA A 285 -18.85 2.02 -9.28
N LYS A 286 -18.24 1.70 -10.43
CA LYS A 286 -18.97 1.46 -11.68
C LYS A 286 -19.90 0.25 -11.57
N ASP A 287 -19.38 -0.85 -11.01
CA ASP A 287 -20.15 -2.08 -10.85
C ASP A 287 -21.35 -1.86 -9.91
N ALA A 288 -21.13 -1.15 -8.79
CA ALA A 288 -22.19 -0.79 -7.85
C ALA A 288 -23.25 0.14 -8.49
N LEU A 289 -22.80 1.14 -9.25
CA LEU A 289 -23.70 2.05 -9.97
C LEU A 289 -24.55 1.30 -11.01
N ALA A 290 -23.96 0.33 -11.71
CA ALA A 290 -24.67 -0.49 -12.69
C ALA A 290 -25.72 -1.40 -12.03
N ALA A 291 -25.44 -1.91 -10.82
CA ALA A 291 -26.35 -2.77 -10.06
C ALA A 291 -27.58 -2.02 -9.49
N LEU A 292 -27.51 -0.69 -9.38
CA LEU A 292 -28.64 0.15 -8.93
C LEU A 292 -29.58 0.62 -10.06
N ARG A 293 -29.25 0.29 -11.31
CA ARG A 293 -30.10 0.57 -12.47
C ARG A 293 -31.19 -0.49 -12.62
#